data_38a358c76a905a96cb46336433b178b5
#
_entry.id   38a358c76a905a96cb46336433b178b5
#
_cell.length_a   1.000
_cell.length_b   1.000
_cell.length_c   1.000
_cell.angle_alpha   90.00
_cell.angle_beta   90.00
_cell.angle_gamma   90.00
#
_symmetry.space_group_name_H-M   'P 1'
#
loop_
_entity.id
_entity.type
_entity.pdbx_description
1 polymer ?
#
loop_
_entity_poly.entity_id
_entity_poly.type
_entity_poly.pdbx_seq_one_letter_code
_entity_poly.pdbx_strand_id
1 'polypeptide(L)'
;MLQRLYVHNYRCLENFELTMKEMSSALLIGKNGAGKSTISSALEVFQSIGRGINRVRQLVQSKDFARGRSDVPIRLEIEVLLEEKLYKYILALELPEKFKELRVFEEQLLVDNNILYSRKEAQVNLYSTFQNREAQFLVDWHLVALPLIQEQSESDPLRTFKTWLAHIIILAPIPSLMTGDSYGETLEPKRDGSNIGEWFSGLLGRYPAAYREVDKYLREIMPDFQDFLNELIGKDFKSLVVRFEENNANLSVNFEDLSDGEKCFFLCAVVLAANKFYGPLFCFWDEPDNYLSISEVGHFITSLRRSFKNSGQILATSHNPEAIRKFSNENTFVLDRKSHLEPTLIRPLSDISIPGDLINALICGDISL
;
A
#
# COMPACT_ATOMS: atom_id res chain seq x y z
N MET A 1 -6.03 -8.66 -7.25
CA MET A 1 -4.58 -8.52 -7.20
C MET A 1 -4.13 -7.50 -8.20
N LEU A 2 -3.25 -6.58 -7.82
CA LEU A 2 -2.70 -5.55 -8.71
C LEU A 2 -2.06 -6.20 -9.93
N GLN A 3 -2.50 -5.80 -11.13
CA GLN A 3 -1.95 -6.24 -12.39
C GLN A 3 -1.05 -5.18 -12.99
N ARG A 4 -1.51 -3.91 -12.94
CA ARG A 4 -0.82 -2.78 -13.54
C ARG A 4 -1.11 -1.49 -12.77
N LEU A 5 -0.08 -0.69 -12.56
CA LEU A 5 -0.15 0.70 -12.14
C LEU A 5 0.47 1.57 -13.22
N TYR A 6 -0.29 2.50 -13.77
CA TYR A 6 0.21 3.50 -14.72
C TYR A 6 0.05 4.90 -14.14
N VAL A 7 1.10 5.69 -14.24
CA VAL A 7 1.14 7.06 -13.72
C VAL A 7 1.81 7.98 -14.72
N HIS A 8 1.13 9.06 -15.07
CA HIS A 8 1.67 10.06 -15.97
C HIS A 8 1.54 11.47 -15.38
N ASN A 9 2.58 12.28 -15.58
CA ASN A 9 2.67 13.66 -15.15
C ASN A 9 2.46 13.91 -13.65
N TYR A 10 2.82 12.93 -12.81
CA TYR A 10 2.68 13.02 -11.36
C TYR A 10 4.06 13.00 -10.68
N ARG A 11 4.47 14.13 -10.09
CA ARG A 11 5.78 14.32 -9.44
C ARG A 11 6.94 13.95 -10.37
N CYS A 12 7.64 12.85 -10.10
CA CYS A 12 8.72 12.35 -10.96
C CYS A 12 8.29 11.23 -11.93
N LEU A 13 7.01 10.84 -11.92
CA LEU A 13 6.50 9.75 -12.74
C LEU A 13 5.86 10.29 -14.03
N GLU A 14 6.46 9.98 -15.16
CA GLU A 14 5.94 10.31 -16.49
C GLU A 14 5.96 9.05 -17.36
N ASN A 15 4.82 8.66 -17.90
CA ASN A 15 4.64 7.41 -18.63
C ASN A 15 5.22 6.19 -17.84
N PHE A 16 5.05 6.26 -16.53
CA PHE A 16 5.53 5.22 -15.63
C PHE A 16 4.55 4.05 -15.60
N GLU A 17 5.08 2.85 -15.79
CA GLU A 17 4.27 1.64 -15.74
C GLU A 17 4.94 0.59 -14.87
N LEU A 18 4.23 0.11 -13.86
CA LEU A 18 4.61 -1.03 -13.04
C LEU A 18 3.61 -2.17 -13.27
N THR A 19 4.11 -3.29 -13.74
CA THR A 19 3.32 -4.51 -13.95
C THR A 19 3.67 -5.55 -12.89
N MET A 20 2.65 -6.01 -12.14
CA MET A 20 2.78 -7.05 -11.11
C MET A 20 1.97 -8.32 -11.44
N LYS A 21 1.71 -8.55 -12.71
CA LYS A 21 0.95 -9.70 -13.18
C LYS A 21 1.60 -11.00 -12.70
N GLU A 22 0.80 -11.89 -12.07
CA GLU A 22 1.23 -13.19 -11.54
C GLU A 22 2.29 -13.13 -10.42
N MET A 23 2.64 -11.94 -9.92
CA MET A 23 3.59 -11.77 -8.82
C MET A 23 2.85 -11.62 -7.49
N SER A 24 3.10 -12.51 -6.53
CA SER A 24 2.61 -12.34 -5.16
C SER A 24 3.50 -11.44 -4.31
N SER A 25 4.75 -11.23 -4.72
CA SER A 25 5.70 -10.34 -4.06
C SER A 25 6.64 -9.71 -5.06
N ALA A 26 6.90 -8.40 -4.90
CA ALA A 26 7.90 -7.69 -5.70
C ALA A 26 8.71 -6.72 -4.83
N LEU A 27 9.93 -6.43 -5.29
CA LEU A 27 10.86 -5.51 -4.65
C LEU A 27 11.20 -4.36 -5.60
N LEU A 28 11.16 -3.14 -5.09
CA LEU A 28 11.66 -1.96 -5.77
C LEU A 28 13.01 -1.55 -5.17
N ILE A 29 14.05 -1.54 -5.98
CA ILE A 29 15.38 -1.05 -5.61
C ILE A 29 15.73 0.18 -6.44
N GLY A 30 16.61 1.02 -5.92
CA GLY A 30 17.03 2.24 -6.63
C GLY A 30 17.55 3.30 -5.67
N LYS A 31 18.34 4.23 -6.18
CA LYS A 31 18.95 5.32 -5.41
C LYS A 31 17.90 6.18 -4.68
N ASN A 32 18.34 6.92 -3.67
CA ASN A 32 17.50 7.94 -3.05
C ASN A 32 17.06 8.97 -4.10
N GLY A 33 15.77 9.34 -4.09
CA GLY A 33 15.21 10.23 -5.10
C GLY A 33 14.80 9.56 -6.41
N ALA A 34 14.99 8.25 -6.59
CA ALA A 34 14.58 7.51 -7.78
C ALA A 34 13.05 7.39 -7.96
N GLY A 35 12.25 7.75 -6.96
CA GLY A 35 10.79 7.79 -7.08
C GLY A 35 10.04 6.69 -6.32
N LYS A 36 10.71 5.87 -5.50
CA LYS A 36 10.06 4.80 -4.68
C LYS A 36 8.87 5.32 -3.87
N SER A 37 9.07 6.37 -3.08
CA SER A 37 8.00 6.98 -2.27
C SER A 37 6.95 7.72 -3.11
N THR A 38 7.24 8.08 -4.36
CA THR A 38 6.23 8.65 -5.27
C THR A 38 5.24 7.57 -5.75
N ILE A 39 5.71 6.33 -5.94
CA ILE A 39 4.84 5.19 -6.27
C ILE A 39 3.85 4.96 -5.11
N SER A 40 4.33 4.97 -3.86
CA SER A 40 3.45 4.85 -2.70
C SER A 40 2.44 5.98 -2.62
N SER A 41 2.84 7.23 -2.93
CA SER A 41 1.91 8.37 -2.97
C SER A 41 0.83 8.23 -4.05
N ALA A 42 1.16 7.65 -5.21
CA ALA A 42 0.15 7.37 -6.25
C ALA A 42 -0.84 6.29 -5.79
N LEU A 43 -0.38 5.26 -5.07
CA LEU A 43 -1.24 4.24 -4.46
C LEU A 43 -2.11 4.83 -3.34
N GLU A 44 -1.60 5.79 -2.54
CA GLU A 44 -2.37 6.50 -1.52
C GLU A 44 -3.56 7.27 -2.09
N VAL A 45 -3.47 7.79 -3.32
CA VAL A 45 -4.62 8.42 -3.99
C VAL A 45 -5.75 7.42 -4.14
N PHE A 46 -5.46 6.22 -4.65
CA PHE A 46 -6.48 5.18 -4.82
C PHE A 46 -7.02 4.66 -3.49
N GLN A 47 -6.16 4.43 -2.50
CA GLN A 47 -6.56 4.04 -1.15
C GLN A 47 -7.52 5.07 -0.54
N SER A 48 -7.17 6.35 -0.63
CA SER A 48 -7.95 7.46 -0.09
C SER A 48 -9.33 7.55 -0.75
N ILE A 49 -9.40 7.34 -2.06
CA ILE A 49 -10.66 7.26 -2.81
C ILE A 49 -11.51 6.08 -2.29
N GLY A 50 -10.91 4.90 -2.14
CA GLY A 50 -11.57 3.73 -1.57
C GLY A 50 -12.13 3.96 -0.16
N ARG A 51 -11.42 4.74 0.66
CA ARG A 51 -11.82 5.16 2.02
C ARG A 51 -12.80 6.34 2.05
N GLY A 52 -13.34 6.74 0.89
CA GLY A 52 -14.39 7.74 0.79
C GLY A 52 -13.92 9.18 0.63
N ILE A 53 -12.62 9.45 0.52
CA ILE A 53 -12.12 10.80 0.23
C ILE A 53 -12.38 11.11 -1.23
N ASN A 54 -13.22 12.11 -1.48
CA ASN A 54 -13.63 12.49 -2.82
C ASN A 54 -13.12 13.85 -3.29
N ARG A 55 -12.66 14.74 -2.39
CA ARG A 55 -12.17 16.07 -2.79
C ARG A 55 -10.78 15.98 -3.43
N VAL A 56 -10.70 16.42 -4.71
CA VAL A 56 -9.46 16.38 -5.49
C VAL A 56 -8.28 17.04 -4.75
N ARG A 57 -8.49 18.19 -4.11
CA ARG A 57 -7.42 18.91 -3.38
C ARG A 57 -6.83 18.13 -2.20
N GLN A 58 -7.56 17.15 -1.65
CA GLN A 58 -7.08 16.27 -0.58
C GLN A 58 -6.27 15.10 -1.14
N LEU A 59 -6.48 14.76 -2.41
CA LEU A 59 -5.83 13.65 -3.11
C LEU A 59 -4.57 14.11 -3.85
N VAL A 60 -4.68 15.19 -4.62
CA VAL A 60 -3.61 15.70 -5.50
C VAL A 60 -3.64 17.22 -5.50
N GLN A 61 -2.45 17.84 -5.50
CA GLN A 61 -2.28 19.29 -5.49
C GLN A 61 -1.53 19.77 -6.75
N SER A 62 -1.61 21.06 -7.05
CA SER A 62 -0.93 21.65 -8.22
C SER A 62 0.59 21.48 -8.20
N LYS A 63 1.21 21.37 -7.02
CA LYS A 63 2.65 21.09 -6.87
C LYS A 63 3.04 19.67 -7.31
N ASP A 64 2.05 18.76 -7.47
CA ASP A 64 2.30 17.37 -7.84
C ASP A 64 2.42 17.16 -9.36
N PHE A 65 2.22 18.21 -10.18
CA PHE A 65 2.54 18.14 -11.61
C PHE A 65 4.04 17.90 -11.82
N ALA A 66 4.39 16.97 -12.67
CA ALA A 66 5.78 16.69 -13.03
C ALA A 66 6.42 17.97 -13.62
N ARG A 67 7.46 18.44 -12.98
CA ARG A 67 8.20 19.67 -13.40
C ARG A 67 7.30 20.90 -13.57
N GLY A 68 6.15 20.92 -12.89
CA GLY A 68 5.19 22.04 -13.00
C GLY A 68 4.39 22.10 -14.30
N ARG A 69 4.38 21.02 -15.10
CA ARG A 69 3.68 20.94 -16.39
C ARG A 69 2.17 20.78 -16.20
N SER A 70 1.48 21.88 -15.99
CA SER A 70 0.02 21.91 -15.85
C SER A 70 -0.75 21.90 -17.17
N ASP A 71 -0.06 21.94 -18.31
CA ASP A 71 -0.60 21.85 -19.67
C ASP A 71 -1.03 20.42 -20.06
N VAL A 72 -0.57 19.42 -19.31
CA VAL A 72 -0.92 18.01 -19.50
C VAL A 72 -1.59 17.50 -18.24
N PRO A 73 -2.72 16.77 -18.31
CA PRO A 73 -3.36 16.19 -17.14
C PRO A 73 -2.46 15.22 -16.36
N ILE A 74 -2.59 15.21 -15.04
CA ILE A 74 -2.11 14.08 -14.22
C ILE A 74 -3.03 12.90 -14.51
N ARG A 75 -2.46 11.75 -14.88
CA ARG A 75 -3.24 10.52 -15.15
C ARG A 75 -2.76 9.38 -14.27
N LEU A 76 -3.69 8.79 -13.55
CA LEU A 76 -3.50 7.64 -12.67
C LEU A 76 -4.40 6.51 -13.15
N GLU A 77 -3.82 5.34 -13.43
CA GLU A 77 -4.58 4.14 -13.78
C GLU A 77 -4.15 2.97 -12.91
N ILE A 78 -5.13 2.18 -12.48
CA ILE A 78 -4.88 0.95 -11.75
C ILE A 78 -5.70 -0.20 -12.35
N GLU A 79 -5.05 -1.33 -12.60
CA GLU A 79 -5.71 -2.55 -13.06
C GLU A 79 -5.52 -3.63 -12.00
N VAL A 80 -6.64 -4.25 -11.61
CA VAL A 80 -6.67 -5.26 -10.56
C VAL A 80 -7.53 -6.45 -10.94
N LEU A 81 -7.07 -7.65 -10.61
CA LEU A 81 -7.84 -8.88 -10.80
C LEU A 81 -8.50 -9.24 -9.45
N LEU A 82 -9.83 -9.19 -9.39
CA LEU A 82 -10.64 -9.51 -8.21
C LEU A 82 -11.72 -10.49 -8.63
N GLU A 83 -11.85 -11.61 -7.92
CA GLU A 83 -12.87 -12.62 -8.21
C GLU A 83 -12.93 -13.02 -9.70
N GLU A 84 -11.73 -13.26 -10.29
CA GLU A 84 -11.54 -13.61 -11.71
C GLU A 84 -11.96 -12.52 -12.72
N LYS A 85 -12.31 -11.31 -12.28
CA LYS A 85 -12.67 -10.16 -13.13
C LYS A 85 -11.56 -9.12 -13.11
N LEU A 86 -11.26 -8.58 -14.27
CA LEU A 86 -10.28 -7.52 -14.43
C LEU A 86 -10.96 -6.16 -14.28
N TYR A 87 -10.64 -5.44 -13.22
CA TYR A 87 -11.06 -4.06 -12.99
C TYR A 87 -10.00 -3.11 -13.48
N LYS A 88 -10.41 -2.07 -14.20
CA LYS A 88 -9.54 -0.97 -14.62
C LYS A 88 -10.17 0.35 -14.20
N TYR A 89 -9.47 1.10 -13.35
CA TYR A 89 -9.89 2.43 -12.94
C TYR A 89 -8.92 3.48 -13.49
N ILE A 90 -9.47 4.53 -14.04
CA ILE A 90 -8.77 5.64 -14.68
C ILE A 90 -9.23 6.92 -14.01
N LEU A 91 -8.27 7.74 -13.57
CA LEU A 91 -8.49 9.08 -13.05
C LEU A 91 -7.52 10.05 -13.73
N ALA A 92 -8.04 11.04 -14.44
CA ALA A 92 -7.26 12.13 -14.99
C ALA A 92 -7.69 13.46 -14.36
N LEU A 93 -6.71 14.23 -13.93
CA LEU A 93 -6.88 15.52 -13.25
C LEU A 93 -6.17 16.61 -14.04
N GLU A 94 -6.82 17.76 -14.23
CA GLU A 94 -6.25 18.91 -14.92
C GLU A 94 -6.34 20.17 -14.07
N LEU A 95 -5.50 21.14 -14.38
CA LEU A 95 -5.55 22.50 -13.84
C LEU A 95 -5.88 23.48 -14.97
N PRO A 96 -7.16 23.86 -15.16
CA PRO A 96 -7.53 24.80 -16.20
C PRO A 96 -6.86 26.19 -15.98
N GLU A 97 -6.66 26.95 -17.05
CA GLU A 97 -6.14 28.29 -16.94
C GLU A 97 -6.96 29.15 -15.98
N LYS A 98 -6.28 29.92 -15.13
CA LYS A 98 -6.86 30.79 -14.09
C LYS A 98 -7.52 30.10 -12.92
N PHE A 99 -7.55 28.76 -12.89
CA PHE A 99 -8.01 28.02 -11.72
C PHE A 99 -6.85 27.77 -10.72
N LYS A 100 -7.19 27.70 -9.44
CA LYS A 100 -6.23 27.42 -8.34
C LYS A 100 -6.25 25.98 -7.88
N GLU A 101 -7.32 25.25 -8.19
CA GLU A 101 -7.52 23.86 -7.78
C GLU A 101 -7.67 22.97 -9.02
N LEU A 102 -7.15 21.74 -8.90
CA LEU A 102 -7.34 20.73 -9.93
C LEU A 102 -8.80 20.31 -9.98
N ARG A 103 -9.25 19.91 -11.16
CA ARG A 103 -10.54 19.28 -11.38
C ARG A 103 -10.39 17.92 -12.04
N VAL A 104 -11.43 17.11 -11.94
CA VAL A 104 -11.51 15.85 -12.68
C VAL A 104 -11.74 16.15 -14.16
N PHE A 105 -10.82 15.71 -15.01
CA PHE A 105 -10.93 15.77 -16.47
C PHE A 105 -11.64 14.54 -17.01
N GLU A 106 -11.21 13.36 -16.55
CA GLU A 106 -11.77 12.05 -16.93
C GLU A 106 -11.75 11.12 -15.73
N GLU A 107 -12.80 10.34 -15.58
CA GLU A 107 -12.86 9.26 -14.60
C GLU A 107 -13.64 8.08 -15.18
N GLN A 108 -13.09 6.86 -15.10
CA GLN A 108 -13.75 5.66 -15.61
C GLN A 108 -13.47 4.45 -14.72
N LEU A 109 -14.45 3.58 -14.60
CA LEU A 109 -14.28 2.23 -14.07
C LEU A 109 -14.82 1.21 -15.08
N LEU A 110 -13.96 0.27 -15.44
CA LEU A 110 -14.28 -0.85 -16.34
C LEU A 110 -14.12 -2.17 -15.60
N VAL A 111 -14.94 -3.15 -15.99
CA VAL A 111 -14.82 -4.56 -15.57
C VAL A 111 -14.84 -5.44 -16.81
N ASP A 112 -13.81 -6.23 -17.03
CA ASP A 112 -13.62 -7.06 -18.23
C ASP A 112 -13.85 -6.27 -19.53
N ASN A 113 -13.28 -5.05 -19.59
CA ASN A 113 -13.42 -4.06 -20.66
C ASN A 113 -14.84 -3.46 -20.84
N ASN A 114 -15.82 -3.84 -20.01
CA ASN A 114 -17.14 -3.21 -20.02
C ASN A 114 -17.14 -2.02 -19.06
N ILE A 115 -17.60 -0.86 -19.54
CA ILE A 115 -17.65 0.36 -18.74
C ILE A 115 -18.79 0.22 -17.72
N LEU A 116 -18.49 0.32 -16.41
CA LEU A 116 -19.49 0.44 -15.35
C LEU A 116 -19.96 1.88 -15.20
N TYR A 117 -19.02 2.81 -15.21
CA TYR A 117 -19.34 4.23 -15.33
C TYR A 117 -18.19 4.96 -16.03
N SER A 118 -18.57 6.06 -16.66
CA SER A 118 -17.64 7.02 -17.22
C SER A 118 -18.03 8.43 -16.79
N ARG A 119 -17.03 9.28 -16.64
CA ARG A 119 -17.22 10.68 -16.36
C ARG A 119 -16.35 11.51 -17.28
N LYS A 120 -16.94 12.54 -17.83
CA LYS A 120 -16.25 13.61 -18.53
C LYS A 120 -16.69 14.93 -17.93
N GLU A 121 -15.74 15.69 -17.40
CA GLU A 121 -15.99 16.94 -16.66
C GLU A 121 -16.99 16.74 -15.50
N ALA A 122 -18.16 17.39 -15.51
CA ALA A 122 -19.20 17.29 -14.48
C ALA A 122 -20.16 16.11 -14.69
N GLN A 123 -20.28 15.57 -15.91
CA GLN A 123 -21.30 14.57 -16.24
C GLN A 123 -20.81 13.16 -16.00
N VAL A 124 -21.52 12.44 -15.14
CA VAL A 124 -21.31 11.01 -14.86
C VAL A 124 -22.39 10.21 -15.54
N ASN A 125 -21.99 9.17 -16.29
CA ASN A 125 -22.86 8.22 -16.93
C ASN A 125 -22.64 6.84 -16.30
N LEU A 126 -23.69 6.23 -15.77
CA LEU A 126 -23.69 4.87 -15.22
C LEU A 126 -24.26 3.90 -16.26
N TYR A 127 -23.58 2.77 -16.44
CA TYR A 127 -23.99 1.72 -17.38
C TYR A 127 -24.37 0.47 -16.59
N SER A 128 -25.65 0.10 -16.59
CA SER A 128 -26.11 -1.11 -15.93
C SER A 128 -26.05 -2.30 -16.86
N THR A 129 -25.24 -3.30 -16.49
CA THR A 129 -25.15 -4.58 -17.22
C THR A 129 -26.43 -5.42 -17.10
N PHE A 130 -27.28 -5.18 -16.07
CA PHE A 130 -28.45 -6.01 -15.77
C PHE A 130 -29.79 -5.44 -16.21
N GLN A 131 -29.92 -4.13 -16.48
CA GLN A 131 -31.23 -3.50 -16.69
C GLN A 131 -31.35 -2.66 -17.95
N ASN A 132 -30.37 -2.59 -18.84
CA ASN A 132 -30.34 -1.66 -19.97
C ASN A 132 -30.73 -0.20 -19.60
N ARG A 133 -30.48 0.21 -18.36
CA ARG A 133 -30.76 1.57 -17.89
C ARG A 133 -29.44 2.32 -17.75
N GLU A 134 -29.31 3.36 -18.53
CA GLU A 134 -28.28 4.37 -18.34
C GLU A 134 -28.85 5.42 -17.37
N ALA A 135 -28.10 5.72 -16.31
CA ALA A 135 -28.40 6.82 -15.42
C ALA A 135 -27.34 7.90 -15.59
N GLN A 136 -27.76 9.14 -15.60
CA GLN A 136 -26.89 10.31 -15.73
C GLN A 136 -27.12 11.25 -14.55
N PHE A 137 -26.02 11.77 -14.00
CA PHE A 137 -26.09 12.80 -12.96
C PHE A 137 -24.86 13.72 -13.02
N LEU A 138 -24.96 14.87 -12.38
CA LEU A 138 -23.89 15.84 -12.33
C LEU A 138 -23.13 15.74 -11.00
N VAL A 139 -21.82 15.80 -11.07
CA VAL A 139 -20.92 15.87 -9.92
C VAL A 139 -20.05 17.11 -10.06
N ASP A 140 -19.83 17.81 -8.94
CA ASP A 140 -18.91 18.94 -8.89
C ASP A 140 -17.54 18.54 -9.47
N TRP A 141 -16.92 19.42 -10.22
CA TRP A 141 -15.66 19.17 -10.93
C TRP A 141 -14.48 18.85 -10.01
N HIS A 142 -14.56 19.30 -8.75
CA HIS A 142 -13.52 19.08 -7.73
C HIS A 142 -13.77 17.86 -6.86
N LEU A 143 -14.79 17.03 -7.18
CA LEU A 143 -15.08 15.79 -6.49
C LEU A 143 -14.88 14.58 -7.40
N VAL A 144 -14.21 13.56 -6.92
CA VAL A 144 -14.11 12.23 -7.57
C VAL A 144 -15.47 11.52 -7.43
N ALA A 145 -15.94 10.89 -8.49
CA ALA A 145 -17.28 10.30 -8.51
C ALA A 145 -17.36 8.93 -7.82
N LEU A 146 -16.30 8.12 -7.88
CA LEU A 146 -16.30 6.75 -7.36
C LEU A 146 -16.85 6.63 -5.93
N PRO A 147 -16.46 7.46 -4.94
CA PRO A 147 -17.03 7.37 -3.60
C PRO A 147 -18.52 7.76 -3.50
N LEU A 148 -19.01 8.55 -4.45
CA LEU A 148 -20.39 9.08 -4.44
C LEU A 148 -21.40 8.12 -5.05
N ILE A 149 -20.97 7.21 -5.92
CA ILE A 149 -21.85 6.25 -6.56
C ILE A 149 -22.26 5.19 -5.55
N GLN A 150 -23.57 5.01 -5.34
CA GLN A 150 -24.11 4.02 -4.42
C GLN A 150 -24.11 2.63 -5.03
N GLU A 151 -23.71 1.64 -4.23
CA GLU A 151 -23.77 0.24 -4.59
C GLU A 151 -25.24 -0.25 -4.53
N GLN A 152 -25.61 -1.13 -5.47
CA GLN A 152 -26.99 -1.63 -5.56
C GLN A 152 -27.20 -2.96 -4.80
N SER A 153 -26.15 -3.73 -4.57
CA SER A 153 -26.19 -5.03 -3.90
C SER A 153 -24.85 -5.40 -3.28
N GLU A 154 -24.83 -6.47 -2.49
CA GLU A 154 -23.58 -7.02 -1.94
C GLU A 154 -22.63 -7.57 -3.01
N SER A 155 -23.17 -8.06 -4.12
CA SER A 155 -22.42 -8.58 -5.27
C SER A 155 -22.11 -7.53 -6.33
N ASP A 156 -22.32 -6.24 -6.03
CA ASP A 156 -22.05 -5.15 -6.97
C ASP A 156 -20.53 -5.07 -7.24
N PRO A 157 -20.09 -5.15 -8.50
CA PRO A 157 -18.68 -4.98 -8.86
C PRO A 157 -18.08 -3.67 -8.34
N LEU A 158 -18.89 -2.62 -8.24
CA LEU A 158 -18.46 -1.34 -7.66
C LEU A 158 -18.04 -1.48 -6.20
N ARG A 159 -18.84 -2.23 -5.41
CA ARG A 159 -18.53 -2.52 -3.99
C ARG A 159 -17.23 -3.32 -3.85
N THR A 160 -17.08 -4.39 -4.64
CA THR A 160 -15.87 -5.22 -4.66
C THR A 160 -14.63 -4.36 -4.90
N PHE A 161 -14.68 -3.48 -5.91
CA PHE A 161 -13.56 -2.62 -6.25
C PHE A 161 -13.26 -1.56 -5.17
N LYS A 162 -14.29 -0.84 -4.67
CA LYS A 162 -14.13 0.15 -3.60
C LYS A 162 -13.55 -0.48 -2.32
N THR A 163 -14.06 -1.65 -1.93
CA THR A 163 -13.58 -2.38 -0.76
C THR A 163 -12.12 -2.76 -0.91
N TRP A 164 -11.72 -3.25 -2.07
CA TRP A 164 -10.32 -3.57 -2.34
C TRP A 164 -9.43 -2.32 -2.25
N LEU A 165 -9.84 -1.19 -2.84
CA LEU A 165 -9.09 0.07 -2.73
C LEU A 165 -8.95 0.53 -1.27
N ALA A 166 -10.01 0.45 -0.47
CA ALA A 166 -9.99 0.83 0.93
C ALA A 166 -9.04 -0.04 1.78
N HIS A 167 -8.92 -1.32 1.41
CA HIS A 167 -8.07 -2.30 2.08
C HIS A 167 -6.62 -2.33 1.59
N ILE A 168 -6.23 -1.49 0.63
CA ILE A 168 -4.80 -1.29 0.32
C ILE A 168 -4.09 -0.86 1.61
N ILE A 169 -2.99 -1.53 1.94
CA ILE A 169 -2.12 -1.17 3.05
C ILE A 169 -0.89 -0.48 2.50
N ILE A 170 -0.55 0.69 3.04
CA ILE A 170 0.65 1.44 2.70
C ILE A 170 1.38 1.76 3.99
N LEU A 171 2.58 1.22 4.14
CA LEU A 171 3.40 1.35 5.34
C LEU A 171 4.75 1.97 5.03
N ALA A 172 5.14 2.94 5.84
CA ALA A 172 6.47 3.50 5.99
C ALA A 172 6.63 3.79 7.49
N PRO A 173 6.80 2.73 8.32
CA PRO A 173 6.66 2.85 9.77
C PRO A 173 7.74 3.75 10.37
N ILE A 174 7.33 4.51 11.38
CA ILE A 174 8.21 5.33 12.22
C ILE A 174 8.05 4.82 13.66
N PRO A 175 8.91 3.89 14.12
CA PRO A 175 8.72 3.20 15.40
C PRO A 175 8.55 4.13 16.60
N SER A 176 9.20 5.30 16.59
CA SER A 176 9.05 6.31 17.64
C SER A 176 7.65 6.96 17.72
N LEU A 177 6.83 6.82 16.65
CA LEU A 177 5.44 7.29 16.63
C LEU A 177 4.43 6.17 16.87
N MET A 178 4.86 4.91 16.85
CA MET A 178 3.98 3.77 17.04
C MET A 178 3.57 3.65 18.50
N THR A 179 2.25 3.56 18.74
CA THR A 179 1.69 3.39 20.10
C THR A 179 0.80 2.15 20.17
N GLY A 180 0.91 1.42 21.29
CA GLY A 180 0.03 0.32 21.65
C GLY A 180 -1.31 0.75 22.19
N ASP A 181 -1.47 2.04 22.50
CA ASP A 181 -2.72 2.60 22.99
C ASP A 181 -3.81 2.62 21.91
N SER A 182 -5.02 2.30 22.32
CA SER A 182 -6.19 2.20 21.46
C SER A 182 -7.38 2.90 22.08
N TYR A 183 -7.73 4.06 21.54
CA TYR A 183 -8.95 4.82 21.89
C TYR A 183 -10.14 4.46 20.99
N GLY A 184 -9.92 3.61 20.01
CA GLY A 184 -10.92 3.12 19.08
C GLY A 184 -10.47 1.81 18.42
N GLU A 185 -11.30 1.30 17.52
CA GLU A 185 -11.02 0.07 16.77
C GLU A 185 -11.12 0.35 15.27
N THR A 186 -10.06 0.03 14.53
CA THR A 186 -10.03 0.21 13.07
C THR A 186 -9.36 -0.97 12.37
N LEU A 187 -9.70 -1.18 11.09
CA LEU A 187 -8.93 -2.05 10.20
C LEU A 187 -8.06 -1.25 9.20
N GLU A 188 -7.99 0.07 9.39
CA GLU A 188 -7.26 0.97 8.52
C GLU A 188 -5.97 1.46 9.20
N PRO A 189 -4.81 0.85 8.91
CA PRO A 189 -3.55 1.34 9.44
C PRO A 189 -3.20 2.71 8.83
N LYS A 190 -2.56 3.55 9.64
CA LYS A 190 -1.88 4.74 9.17
C LYS A 190 -0.53 4.34 8.57
N ARG A 191 -0.06 5.13 7.61
CA ARG A 191 1.19 4.87 6.89
C ARG A 191 2.41 4.76 7.81
N ASP A 192 2.51 5.63 8.82
CA ASP A 192 3.60 5.67 9.80
C ASP A 192 3.50 4.62 10.90
N GLY A 193 2.43 3.82 10.91
CA GLY A 193 2.16 2.82 11.94
C GLY A 193 1.70 3.40 13.29
N SER A 194 1.48 4.73 13.38
CA SER A 194 1.19 5.40 14.66
C SER A 194 -0.06 4.90 15.36
N ASN A 195 -1.00 4.27 14.64
CA ASN A 195 -2.23 3.71 15.20
C ASN A 195 -2.23 2.18 15.30
N ILE A 196 -1.07 1.57 15.49
CA ILE A 196 -0.99 0.10 15.54
C ILE A 196 -1.86 -0.51 16.65
N GLY A 197 -1.98 0.14 17.82
CA GLY A 197 -2.86 -0.28 18.92
C GLY A 197 -4.33 -0.31 18.51
N GLU A 198 -4.81 0.73 17.81
CA GLU A 198 -6.19 0.78 17.31
C GLU A 198 -6.43 -0.27 16.20
N TRP A 199 -5.45 -0.46 15.29
CA TRP A 199 -5.55 -1.47 14.23
C TRP A 199 -5.56 -2.88 14.82
N PHE A 200 -4.67 -3.14 15.77
CA PHE A 200 -4.61 -4.43 16.47
C PHE A 200 -5.89 -4.73 17.26
N SER A 201 -6.41 -3.73 18.00
CA SER A 201 -7.69 -3.86 18.72
C SER A 201 -8.85 -4.16 17.76
N GLY A 202 -8.91 -3.48 16.63
CA GLY A 202 -9.92 -3.70 15.60
C GLY A 202 -9.80 -5.08 14.95
N LEU A 203 -8.56 -5.54 14.69
CA LEU A 203 -8.30 -6.87 14.17
C LEU A 203 -8.78 -7.96 15.13
N LEU A 204 -8.42 -7.87 16.42
CA LEU A 204 -8.85 -8.84 17.43
C LEU A 204 -10.35 -8.80 17.71
N GLY A 205 -10.94 -7.59 17.71
CA GLY A 205 -12.37 -7.41 17.92
C GLY A 205 -13.23 -8.07 16.84
N ARG A 206 -12.80 -7.97 15.57
CA ARG A 206 -13.51 -8.60 14.44
C ARG A 206 -13.09 -10.03 14.16
N TYR A 207 -11.84 -10.36 14.40
CA TYR A 207 -11.24 -11.67 14.09
C TYR A 207 -10.45 -12.22 15.28
N PRO A 208 -11.11 -12.72 16.35
CA PRO A 208 -10.41 -13.19 17.56
C PRO A 208 -9.35 -14.26 17.30
N ALA A 209 -9.51 -15.05 16.23
CA ALA A 209 -8.54 -16.06 15.81
C ALA A 209 -7.21 -15.45 15.34
N ALA A 210 -7.17 -14.15 15.05
CA ALA A 210 -5.96 -13.42 14.68
C ALA A 210 -4.91 -13.42 15.81
N TYR A 211 -5.35 -13.49 17.07
CA TYR A 211 -4.46 -13.63 18.23
C TYR A 211 -3.44 -14.74 18.01
N ARG A 212 -3.91 -15.92 17.60
CA ARG A 212 -3.03 -17.09 17.41
C ARG A 212 -1.98 -16.88 16.32
N GLU A 213 -2.31 -16.16 15.26
CA GLU A 213 -1.36 -15.93 14.17
C GLU A 213 -0.29 -14.91 14.58
N VAL A 214 -0.69 -13.87 15.31
CA VAL A 214 0.24 -12.88 15.86
C VAL A 214 1.16 -13.55 16.89
N ASP A 215 0.61 -14.26 17.85
CA ASP A 215 1.36 -15.02 18.90
C ASP A 215 2.36 -15.98 18.26
N LYS A 216 1.92 -16.77 17.28
CA LYS A 216 2.78 -17.73 16.59
C LYS A 216 3.99 -17.05 15.94
N TYR A 217 3.78 -15.97 15.21
CA TYR A 217 4.86 -15.29 14.52
C TYR A 217 5.85 -14.65 15.51
N LEU A 218 5.35 -14.02 16.58
CA LEU A 218 6.20 -13.40 17.59
C LEU A 218 7.07 -14.43 18.31
N ARG A 219 6.54 -15.61 18.65
CA ARG A 219 7.31 -16.73 19.22
C ARG A 219 8.40 -17.27 18.29
N GLU A 220 8.18 -17.21 16.99
CA GLU A 220 9.18 -17.67 16.02
C GLU A 220 10.38 -16.70 15.94
N ILE A 221 10.20 -15.42 16.30
CA ILE A 221 11.23 -14.38 16.13
C ILE A 221 11.86 -13.94 17.45
N MET A 222 11.07 -13.88 18.51
CA MET A 222 11.50 -13.49 19.85
C MET A 222 11.45 -14.71 20.78
N PRO A 223 12.58 -15.37 21.04
CA PRO A 223 12.59 -16.65 21.77
C PRO A 223 12.09 -16.58 23.22
N ASP A 224 12.23 -15.42 23.86
CA ASP A 224 11.76 -15.12 25.21
C ASP A 224 10.33 -14.56 25.26
N PHE A 225 9.69 -14.35 24.11
CA PHE A 225 8.30 -13.87 24.06
C PHE A 225 7.35 -14.91 24.67
N GLN A 226 6.58 -14.51 25.66
CA GLN A 226 5.57 -15.33 26.31
C GLN A 226 4.18 -15.14 25.69
N ASP A 227 3.67 -13.93 25.75
CA ASP A 227 2.39 -13.52 25.18
C ASP A 227 2.26 -11.99 25.12
N PHE A 228 1.09 -11.53 24.71
CA PHE A 228 0.71 -10.12 24.78
C PHE A 228 -0.71 -9.97 25.33
N LEU A 229 -0.96 -8.84 25.97
CA LEU A 229 -2.26 -8.45 26.50
C LEU A 229 -2.69 -7.13 25.87
N ASN A 230 -3.96 -7.06 25.49
CA ASN A 230 -4.61 -5.82 25.09
C ASN A 230 -5.51 -5.39 26.27
N GLU A 231 -4.88 -4.77 27.26
CA GLU A 231 -5.51 -4.47 28.54
C GLU A 231 -6.43 -3.26 28.47
N LEU A 232 -7.63 -3.39 29.04
CA LEU A 232 -8.52 -2.25 29.19
C LEU A 232 -8.05 -1.39 30.36
N ILE A 233 -7.63 -0.17 30.08
CA ILE A 233 -7.19 0.81 31.08
C ILE A 233 -8.31 1.81 31.35
N GLY A 234 -8.86 1.76 32.59
CA GLY A 234 -10.01 2.59 32.93
C GLY A 234 -11.27 2.19 32.18
N LYS A 235 -11.99 3.18 31.61
CA LYS A 235 -13.23 2.93 30.84
C LYS A 235 -13.09 3.11 29.33
N ASP A 236 -12.05 3.80 28.89
CA ASP A 236 -12.08 4.46 27.59
C ASP A 236 -10.99 4.02 26.61
N PHE A 237 -9.96 3.30 27.03
CA PHE A 237 -8.92 2.85 26.11
C PHE A 237 -8.27 1.51 26.52
N LYS A 238 -7.66 0.87 25.55
CA LYS A 238 -6.86 -0.34 25.72
C LYS A 238 -5.40 0.01 25.54
N SER A 239 -4.51 -0.68 26.23
CA SER A 239 -3.06 -0.58 26.05
C SER A 239 -2.47 -1.95 25.79
N LEU A 240 -1.52 -2.02 24.87
CA LEU A 240 -0.85 -3.24 24.49
C LEU A 240 0.39 -3.46 25.35
N VAL A 241 0.38 -4.55 26.11
CA VAL A 241 1.49 -4.99 26.95
C VAL A 241 2.04 -6.29 26.43
N VAL A 242 3.35 -6.38 26.28
CA VAL A 242 4.06 -7.59 25.85
C VAL A 242 4.76 -8.22 27.02
N ARG A 243 4.62 -9.54 27.20
CA ARG A 243 5.23 -10.30 28.28
C ARG A 243 6.34 -11.20 27.75
N PHE A 244 7.45 -11.16 28.44
CA PHE A 244 8.62 -11.99 28.20
C PHE A 244 8.87 -12.90 29.40
N GLU A 245 9.32 -14.11 29.14
CA GLU A 245 9.67 -15.09 30.18
C GLU A 245 10.97 -15.81 29.82
N GLU A 246 11.92 -15.80 30.74
CA GLU A 246 13.14 -16.59 30.64
C GLU A 246 13.60 -17.08 32.03
N ASN A 247 13.88 -18.38 32.16
CA ASN A 247 14.41 -19.00 33.39
C ASN A 247 13.61 -18.65 34.66
N ASN A 248 12.26 -18.65 34.59
CA ASN A 248 11.32 -18.26 35.66
C ASN A 248 11.33 -16.77 36.03
N ALA A 249 12.00 -15.91 35.27
CA ALA A 249 11.87 -14.46 35.36
C ALA A 249 10.84 -13.96 34.36
N ASN A 250 9.91 -13.14 34.80
CA ASN A 250 8.87 -12.53 33.98
C ASN A 250 9.08 -11.04 33.87
N LEU A 251 8.89 -10.48 32.69
CA LEU A 251 8.93 -9.05 32.42
C LEU A 251 7.70 -8.65 31.62
N SER A 252 6.99 -7.62 32.05
CA SER A 252 5.92 -6.99 31.27
C SER A 252 6.39 -5.64 30.79
N VAL A 253 6.28 -5.38 29.49
CA VAL A 253 6.76 -4.18 28.84
C VAL A 253 5.60 -3.56 28.04
N ASN A 254 5.37 -2.26 28.21
CA ASN A 254 4.41 -1.56 27.36
C ASN A 254 4.94 -1.53 25.91
N PHE A 255 4.05 -1.55 24.96
CA PHE A 255 4.43 -1.56 23.55
C PHE A 255 5.38 -0.38 23.20
N GLU A 256 5.15 0.79 23.78
CA GLU A 256 5.96 1.99 23.56
C GLU A 256 7.43 1.81 23.97
N ASP A 257 7.69 0.97 24.96
CA ASP A 257 9.00 0.72 25.55
C ASP A 257 9.78 -0.41 24.81
N LEU A 258 9.14 -1.07 23.84
CA LEU A 258 9.81 -2.03 22.96
C LEU A 258 10.87 -1.33 22.10
N SER A 259 11.91 -2.05 21.72
CA SER A 259 12.88 -1.58 20.73
C SER A 259 12.21 -1.36 19.37
N ASP A 260 12.82 -0.54 18.52
CA ASP A 260 12.30 -0.24 17.17
C ASP A 260 12.12 -1.52 16.32
N GLY A 261 13.05 -2.47 16.44
CA GLY A 261 12.97 -3.77 15.76
C GLY A 261 11.79 -4.62 16.25
N GLU A 262 11.60 -4.73 17.58
CA GLU A 262 10.47 -5.46 18.17
C GLU A 262 9.12 -4.87 17.76
N LYS A 263 9.01 -3.54 17.71
CA LYS A 263 7.82 -2.86 17.17
C LYS A 263 7.56 -3.22 15.72
N CYS A 264 8.62 -3.31 14.89
CA CYS A 264 8.50 -3.74 13.50
C CYS A 264 8.10 -5.21 13.38
N PHE A 265 8.56 -6.10 14.26
CA PHE A 265 8.11 -7.49 14.31
C PHE A 265 6.63 -7.58 14.67
N PHE A 266 6.19 -6.80 15.65
CA PHE A 266 4.78 -6.76 16.03
C PHE A 266 3.91 -6.24 14.86
N LEU A 267 4.34 -5.17 14.20
CA LEU A 267 3.65 -4.65 13.01
C LEU A 267 3.58 -5.71 11.91
N CYS A 268 4.67 -6.44 11.66
CA CYS A 268 4.68 -7.55 10.71
C CYS A 268 3.67 -8.62 11.08
N ALA A 269 3.64 -9.05 12.36
CA ALA A 269 2.68 -10.03 12.84
C ALA A 269 1.23 -9.61 12.56
N VAL A 270 0.90 -8.32 12.78
CA VAL A 270 -0.42 -7.76 12.50
C VAL A 270 -0.72 -7.77 11.01
N VAL A 271 0.24 -7.39 10.14
CA VAL A 271 0.08 -7.45 8.67
C VAL A 271 -0.19 -8.88 8.20
N LEU A 272 0.57 -9.87 8.71
CA LEU A 272 0.38 -11.29 8.35
C LEU A 272 -1.01 -11.79 8.76
N ALA A 273 -1.43 -11.48 9.98
CA ALA A 273 -2.75 -11.82 10.47
C ALA A 273 -3.85 -11.11 9.67
N ALA A 274 -3.70 -9.81 9.39
CA ALA A 274 -4.61 -9.03 8.56
C ALA A 274 -4.80 -9.66 7.19
N ASN A 275 -3.70 -10.00 6.49
CA ASN A 275 -3.76 -10.65 5.19
C ASN A 275 -4.53 -11.98 5.23
N LYS A 276 -4.39 -12.74 6.31
CA LYS A 276 -5.07 -14.04 6.49
C LYS A 276 -6.56 -13.90 6.76
N PHE A 277 -6.99 -12.91 7.54
CA PHE A 277 -8.35 -12.85 8.08
C PHE A 277 -9.30 -11.94 7.32
N TYR A 278 -8.82 -10.84 6.77
CA TYR A 278 -9.64 -9.97 5.91
C TYR A 278 -9.00 -9.64 4.55
N GLY A 279 -7.95 -10.40 4.19
CA GLY A 279 -7.39 -10.38 2.85
C GLY A 279 -8.28 -11.08 1.81
N PRO A 280 -7.80 -11.16 0.56
CA PRO A 280 -6.42 -10.92 0.12
C PRO A 280 -6.05 -9.44 0.06
N LEU A 281 -4.97 -9.04 0.71
CA LEU A 281 -4.52 -7.65 0.77
C LEU A 281 -3.49 -7.34 -0.32
N PHE A 282 -3.46 -6.07 -0.76
CA PHE A 282 -2.29 -5.48 -1.39
C PHE A 282 -1.58 -4.60 -0.35
N CYS A 283 -0.30 -4.90 -0.09
CA CYS A 283 0.53 -4.18 0.85
C CYS A 283 1.71 -3.53 0.12
N PHE A 284 1.82 -2.21 0.17
CA PHE A 284 3.05 -1.49 -0.13
C PHE A 284 3.79 -1.22 1.17
N TRP A 285 5.03 -1.68 1.30
CA TRP A 285 5.83 -1.46 2.50
C TRP A 285 7.18 -0.81 2.13
N ASP A 286 7.33 0.44 2.53
CA ASP A 286 8.55 1.22 2.29
C ASP A 286 9.59 0.84 3.33
N GLU A 287 10.70 0.25 2.89
CA GLU A 287 11.86 -0.15 3.70
C GLU A 287 11.49 -0.95 4.98
N PRO A 288 10.83 -2.12 4.85
CA PRO A 288 10.38 -2.94 5.99
C PRO A 288 11.52 -3.43 6.88
N ASP A 289 12.74 -3.36 6.41
CA ASP A 289 13.96 -3.88 7.04
C ASP A 289 14.82 -2.82 7.74
N ASN A 290 14.41 -1.55 7.72
CA ASN A 290 15.25 -0.43 8.20
C ASN A 290 15.67 -0.50 9.66
N TYR A 291 14.87 -1.11 10.52
CA TYR A 291 15.09 -1.15 11.96
C TYR A 291 15.53 -2.53 12.45
N LEU A 292 15.87 -3.45 11.53
CA LEU A 292 16.21 -4.82 11.84
C LEU A 292 17.70 -5.05 11.71
N SER A 293 18.25 -5.95 12.54
CA SER A 293 19.61 -6.44 12.36
C SER A 293 19.72 -7.29 11.08
N ILE A 294 20.92 -7.36 10.48
CA ILE A 294 21.15 -8.12 9.24
C ILE A 294 20.72 -9.59 9.39
N SER A 295 20.91 -10.18 10.58
CA SER A 295 20.51 -11.57 10.85
C SER A 295 18.99 -11.78 10.85
N GLU A 296 18.21 -10.76 11.20
CA GLU A 296 16.76 -10.80 11.31
C GLU A 296 16.05 -10.54 9.97
N VAL A 297 16.65 -9.68 9.13
CA VAL A 297 16.08 -9.27 7.83
C VAL A 297 15.73 -10.47 6.96
N GLY A 298 16.59 -11.47 6.87
CA GLY A 298 16.37 -12.65 6.05
C GLY A 298 15.13 -13.44 6.46
N HIS A 299 14.91 -13.62 7.77
CA HIS A 299 13.72 -14.31 8.31
C HIS A 299 12.45 -13.45 8.09
N PHE A 300 12.52 -12.18 8.43
CA PHE A 300 11.42 -11.22 8.29
C PHE A 300 10.88 -11.16 6.86
N ILE A 301 11.74 -10.92 5.86
CA ILE A 301 11.36 -10.86 4.45
C ILE A 301 10.81 -12.21 3.96
N THR A 302 11.40 -13.33 4.41
CA THR A 302 10.92 -14.66 4.03
C THR A 302 9.51 -14.91 4.57
N SER A 303 9.22 -14.53 5.80
CA SER A 303 7.89 -14.66 6.43
C SER A 303 6.85 -13.81 5.73
N LEU A 304 7.16 -12.56 5.40
CA LEU A 304 6.31 -11.68 4.59
C LEU A 304 5.98 -12.33 3.25
N ARG A 305 6.99 -12.68 2.45
CA ARG A 305 6.79 -13.28 1.13
C ARG A 305 5.99 -14.58 1.18
N ARG A 306 6.25 -15.43 2.17
CA ARG A 306 5.53 -16.69 2.36
C ARG A 306 4.04 -16.48 2.64
N SER A 307 3.70 -15.51 3.48
CA SER A 307 2.30 -15.17 3.79
C SER A 307 1.54 -14.71 2.55
N PHE A 308 2.15 -13.83 1.77
CA PHE A 308 1.52 -13.27 0.57
C PHE A 308 1.52 -14.23 -0.64
N LYS A 309 2.36 -15.30 -0.62
CA LYS A 309 2.39 -16.27 -1.72
C LYS A 309 1.06 -16.99 -1.93
N ASN A 310 0.34 -17.28 -0.86
CA ASN A 310 -0.92 -18.03 -0.91
C ASN A 310 -2.14 -17.14 -1.08
N SER A 311 -2.04 -15.90 -0.65
CA SER A 311 -3.14 -14.91 -0.71
C SER A 311 -2.56 -13.52 -0.55
N GLY A 312 -3.02 -12.58 -1.35
CA GLY A 312 -2.57 -11.20 -1.29
C GLY A 312 -1.34 -10.90 -2.17
N GLN A 313 -0.87 -9.67 -2.10
CA GLN A 313 0.32 -9.19 -2.80
C GLN A 313 1.10 -8.22 -1.92
N ILE A 314 2.43 -8.30 -1.98
CA ILE A 314 3.32 -7.33 -1.34
C ILE A 314 4.26 -6.70 -2.37
N LEU A 315 4.35 -5.38 -2.32
CA LEU A 315 5.34 -4.57 -3.01
C LEU A 315 6.19 -3.87 -1.95
N ALA A 316 7.44 -4.25 -1.82
CA ALA A 316 8.36 -3.68 -0.85
C ALA A 316 9.42 -2.81 -1.54
N THR A 317 10.00 -1.88 -0.80
CA THR A 317 11.26 -1.23 -1.17
C THR A 317 12.35 -1.67 -0.22
N SER A 318 13.60 -1.71 -0.65
CA SER A 318 14.74 -1.91 0.26
C SER A 318 16.04 -1.44 -0.38
N HIS A 319 16.99 -1.11 0.49
CA HIS A 319 18.40 -0.90 0.18
C HIS A 319 19.30 -1.97 0.80
N ASN A 320 18.75 -2.86 1.62
CA ASN A 320 19.49 -3.87 2.35
C ASN A 320 19.84 -5.05 1.43
N PRO A 321 21.14 -5.40 1.31
CA PRO A 321 21.58 -6.53 0.49
C PRO A 321 20.93 -7.86 0.86
N GLU A 322 20.66 -8.11 2.15
CA GLU A 322 20.05 -9.36 2.59
C GLU A 322 18.56 -9.43 2.16
N ALA A 323 17.82 -8.33 2.24
CA ALA A 323 16.46 -8.26 1.73
C ALA A 323 16.44 -8.50 0.21
N ILE A 324 17.35 -7.87 -0.54
CA ILE A 324 17.47 -8.02 -1.99
C ILE A 324 17.73 -9.48 -2.38
N ARG A 325 18.63 -10.18 -1.66
CA ARG A 325 18.90 -11.61 -1.89
C ARG A 325 17.70 -12.53 -1.70
N LYS A 326 16.70 -12.10 -0.93
CA LYS A 326 15.46 -12.90 -0.71
C LYS A 326 14.45 -12.76 -1.84
N PHE A 327 14.65 -11.85 -2.79
CA PHE A 327 13.82 -11.73 -3.99
C PHE A 327 14.56 -12.30 -5.21
N SER A 328 13.81 -12.82 -6.18
CA SER A 328 14.37 -13.23 -7.46
C SER A 328 14.55 -12.03 -8.38
N ASN A 329 15.41 -12.16 -9.40
CA ASN A 329 15.61 -11.12 -10.40
C ASN A 329 14.32 -10.77 -11.14
N GLU A 330 13.43 -11.75 -11.32
CA GLU A 330 12.14 -11.61 -11.99
C GLU A 330 11.14 -10.78 -11.16
N ASN A 331 11.27 -10.82 -9.82
CA ASN A 331 10.40 -10.10 -8.89
C ASN A 331 11.03 -8.80 -8.36
N THR A 332 12.15 -8.39 -8.91
CA THR A 332 12.87 -7.18 -8.51
C THR A 332 12.88 -6.18 -9.65
N PHE A 333 12.48 -4.96 -9.36
CA PHE A 333 12.49 -3.84 -10.30
C PHE A 333 13.53 -2.81 -9.86
N VAL A 334 14.30 -2.35 -10.83
CA VAL A 334 15.26 -1.25 -10.64
C VAL A 334 14.60 0.05 -11.06
N LEU A 335 14.64 1.01 -10.15
CA LEU A 335 14.24 2.39 -10.40
C LEU A 335 15.50 3.23 -10.56
N ASP A 336 15.58 4.00 -11.63
CA ASP A 336 16.64 4.98 -11.86
C ASP A 336 16.06 6.31 -12.28
N ARG A 337 16.77 7.36 -11.92
CA ARG A 337 16.47 8.74 -12.29
C ARG A 337 17.77 9.52 -12.43
N LYS A 338 18.11 9.88 -13.65
CA LYS A 338 19.38 10.56 -13.95
C LYS A 338 19.53 11.93 -13.28
N SER A 339 18.43 12.65 -13.15
CA SER A 339 18.40 13.97 -12.49
C SER A 339 16.99 14.33 -12.02
N HIS A 340 16.86 15.42 -11.25
CA HIS A 340 15.54 15.93 -10.85
C HIS A 340 14.73 16.50 -12.03
N LEU A 341 15.35 16.71 -13.18
CA LEU A 341 14.70 17.18 -14.41
C LEU A 341 14.27 16.05 -15.33
N GLU A 342 14.65 14.81 -15.02
CA GLU A 342 14.30 13.62 -15.79
C GLU A 342 13.24 12.79 -15.08
N PRO A 343 12.40 12.03 -15.82
CA PRO A 343 11.43 11.12 -15.22
C PRO A 343 12.11 9.91 -14.59
N THR A 344 11.39 9.26 -13.69
CA THR A 344 11.76 7.96 -13.15
C THR A 344 11.59 6.88 -14.21
N LEU A 345 12.63 6.10 -14.42
CA LEU A 345 12.62 4.88 -15.23
C LEU A 345 12.47 3.66 -14.33
N ILE A 346 11.83 2.62 -14.85
CA ILE A 346 11.69 1.32 -14.18
C ILE A 346 11.99 0.19 -15.16
N ARG A 347 12.76 -0.80 -14.71
CA ARG A 347 12.99 -2.05 -15.46
C ARG A 347 13.06 -3.24 -14.53
N PRO A 348 12.58 -4.43 -14.94
CA PRO A 348 12.87 -5.67 -14.25
C PRO A 348 14.39 -5.88 -14.15
N LEU A 349 14.84 -6.39 -13.02
CA LEU A 349 16.26 -6.69 -12.81
C LEU A 349 16.75 -7.79 -13.78
N SER A 350 15.86 -8.70 -14.18
CA SER A 350 16.12 -9.73 -15.18
C SER A 350 16.57 -9.17 -16.55
N ASP A 351 16.13 -7.95 -16.88
CA ASP A 351 16.39 -7.31 -18.17
C ASP A 351 17.69 -6.48 -18.17
N ILE A 352 18.37 -6.45 -17.02
CA ILE A 352 19.58 -5.65 -16.83
C ILE A 352 20.79 -6.58 -16.81
N SER A 353 21.73 -6.36 -17.73
CA SER A 353 23.02 -7.06 -17.72
C SER A 353 23.92 -6.47 -16.63
N ILE A 354 24.17 -7.23 -15.57
CA ILE A 354 25.03 -6.82 -14.47
C ILE A 354 26.38 -7.54 -14.60
N PRO A 355 27.48 -6.81 -14.80
CA PRO A 355 28.80 -7.42 -14.76
C PRO A 355 29.17 -7.76 -13.31
N GLY A 356 29.18 -9.07 -12.96
CA GLY A 356 29.57 -9.54 -11.65
C GLY A 356 28.41 -9.73 -10.65
N ASP A 357 28.67 -9.53 -9.36
CA ASP A 357 27.67 -9.69 -8.30
C ASP A 357 26.74 -8.48 -8.20
N LEU A 358 25.45 -8.74 -8.20
CA LEU A 358 24.40 -7.73 -8.10
C LEU A 358 24.59 -6.79 -6.89
N ILE A 359 24.95 -7.36 -5.74
CA ILE A 359 25.10 -6.60 -4.51
C ILE A 359 26.26 -5.62 -4.61
N ASN A 360 27.38 -6.06 -5.17
CA ASN A 360 28.53 -5.19 -5.39
C ASN A 360 28.19 -4.08 -6.40
N ALA A 361 27.50 -4.41 -7.49
CA ALA A 361 27.06 -3.42 -8.47
C ALA A 361 26.09 -2.37 -7.88
N LEU A 362 25.19 -2.78 -6.95
CA LEU A 362 24.35 -1.85 -6.21
C LEU A 362 25.13 -0.95 -5.26
N ILE A 363 26.10 -1.51 -4.52
CA ILE A 363 26.94 -0.76 -3.57
C ILE A 363 27.82 0.25 -4.33
N CYS A 364 28.42 -0.15 -5.44
CA CYS A 364 29.25 0.73 -6.28
C CYS A 364 28.43 1.75 -7.08
N GLY A 365 27.10 1.58 -7.17
CA GLY A 365 26.24 2.45 -7.99
C GLY A 365 26.36 2.21 -9.51
N ASP A 366 26.85 1.04 -9.90
CA ASP A 366 27.11 0.65 -11.30
C ASP A 366 25.83 0.20 -12.04
N ILE A 367 24.68 0.15 -11.35
CA ILE A 367 23.38 -0.14 -11.99
C ILE A 367 22.77 1.20 -12.43
N SER A 368 22.77 1.45 -13.74
CA SER A 368 22.06 2.56 -14.38
C SER A 368 21.16 2.03 -15.50
N LEU A 369 19.96 2.65 -15.67
CA LEU A 369 19.00 2.33 -16.73
C LEU A 369 19.21 3.19 -17.96
#